data_507f141de8724af9603fc32256611b67
#
_entry.id   507f141de8724af9603fc32256611b67
#
_cell.length_a   1.000
_cell.length_b   1.000
_cell.length_c   1.000
_cell.angle_alpha   90.00
_cell.angle_beta   90.00
_cell.angle_gamma   90.00
#
_symmetry.space_group_name_H-M   'P 1'
#
loop_
_entity.id
_entity.type
_entity.pdbx_description
1 polymer ?
#
loop_
_entity_poly.entity_id
_entity_poly.type
_entity_poly.pdbx_seq_one_letter_code
_entity_poly.pdbx_strand_id
1 'polypeptide(L)'
;MRLRRFRETPVKRELPYPYLATVIRSAIWLYDTKILMRRDFLASDDHVLVQIVDTALADVTHRSGEWLVCRPGCTQCCIGAFPINQLDAMRLRRGLAELESTAPARAEGVRARARDAIARLSAEFPGDPVSGLLDEGDEASRRFSDFANDEPCPALDPATGNCELYESRPMTCRVFGPPVRSEDGLGVCELCFHGATDKEIAACEMKPDPDDLESTLLEKVEKFTGTRGNTIVAFCLAS
;
A
#
# COMPACT_ATOMS: atom_id res chain seq x y z
N MET A 1 -44.89 10.09 -60.68
CA MET A 1 -43.42 9.97 -60.73
C MET A 1 -42.98 9.10 -59.57
N ARG A 2 -42.65 7.81 -59.84
CA ARG A 2 -42.34 6.81 -58.77
C ARG A 2 -40.84 6.67 -58.69
N LEU A 3 -40.23 7.01 -57.50
CA LEU A 3 -38.83 6.81 -57.22
C LEU A 3 -38.58 5.36 -56.75
N ARG A 4 -37.69 4.65 -57.46
CA ARG A 4 -37.21 3.31 -57.08
C ARG A 4 -36.16 3.43 -55.93
N ARG A 5 -36.43 2.75 -54.81
CA ARG A 5 -35.43 2.58 -53.75
C ARG A 5 -34.50 1.42 -54.13
N PHE A 6 -33.22 1.71 -54.23
CA PHE A 6 -32.17 0.67 -54.28
C PHE A 6 -31.91 0.13 -52.86
N ARG A 7 -31.99 -1.18 -52.70
CA ARG A 7 -31.58 -1.86 -51.50
C ARG A 7 -30.09 -2.11 -51.66
N GLU A 8 -29.27 -1.50 -50.79
CA GLU A 8 -27.86 -1.88 -50.63
C GLU A 8 -27.79 -3.15 -49.78
N THR A 9 -27.19 -4.22 -50.30
CA THR A 9 -26.83 -5.42 -49.59
C THR A 9 -25.58 -5.17 -48.77
N PRO A 10 -25.52 -5.54 -47.45
CA PRO A 10 -24.32 -5.36 -46.67
C PRO A 10 -23.23 -6.34 -47.15
N VAL A 11 -22.14 -5.77 -47.64
CA VAL A 11 -20.90 -6.52 -47.94
C VAL A 11 -20.30 -6.95 -46.63
N LYS A 12 -20.37 -8.25 -46.31
CA LYS A 12 -19.57 -8.86 -45.27
C LYS A 12 -18.09 -8.77 -45.68
N ARG A 13 -17.35 -7.86 -45.07
CA ARG A 13 -15.89 -7.89 -45.11
C ARG A 13 -15.42 -9.04 -44.22
N GLU A 14 -15.16 -10.15 -44.81
CA GLU A 14 -14.37 -11.22 -44.18
C GLU A 14 -12.90 -10.78 -44.17
N LEU A 15 -12.32 -10.67 -42.98
CA LEU A 15 -10.89 -10.39 -42.81
C LEU A 15 -10.08 -11.61 -43.32
N PRO A 16 -9.10 -11.43 -44.21
CA PRO A 16 -8.52 -12.55 -44.97
C PRO A 16 -7.42 -13.35 -44.25
N TYR A 17 -7.27 -13.25 -42.91
CA TYR A 17 -6.21 -13.97 -42.21
C TYR A 17 -6.68 -14.62 -40.89
N PRO A 18 -7.18 -15.86 -40.90
CA PRO A 18 -7.47 -16.59 -39.65
C PRO A 18 -6.18 -16.88 -38.83
N TYR A 19 -5.03 -16.85 -39.46
CA TYR A 19 -3.73 -17.06 -38.81
C TYR A 19 -3.29 -15.91 -37.91
N LEU A 20 -3.62 -14.66 -38.26
CA LEU A 20 -3.34 -13.47 -37.45
C LEU A 20 -4.13 -13.46 -36.13
N ALA A 21 -5.38 -13.91 -36.14
CA ALA A 21 -6.20 -13.98 -34.93
C ALA A 21 -5.67 -15.00 -33.92
N THR A 22 -5.09 -16.12 -34.41
CA THR A 22 -4.49 -17.16 -33.55
C THR A 22 -3.16 -16.69 -32.96
N VAL A 23 -2.32 -16.02 -33.74
CA VAL A 23 -1.03 -15.48 -33.27
C VAL A 23 -1.23 -14.36 -32.24
N ILE A 24 -2.20 -13.47 -32.46
CA ILE A 24 -2.53 -12.40 -31.52
C ILE A 24 -3.08 -12.98 -30.21
N ARG A 25 -3.98 -13.98 -30.26
CA ARG A 25 -4.48 -14.67 -29.06
C ARG A 25 -3.40 -15.37 -28.27
N SER A 26 -2.47 -16.06 -28.95
CA SER A 26 -1.33 -16.71 -28.30
C SER A 26 -0.35 -15.70 -27.69
N ALA A 27 -0.12 -14.57 -28.37
CA ALA A 27 0.75 -13.51 -27.85
C ALA A 27 0.13 -12.81 -26.63
N ILE A 28 -1.18 -12.53 -26.64
CA ILE A 28 -1.90 -11.97 -25.51
C ILE A 28 -1.88 -12.95 -24.33
N TRP A 29 -2.14 -14.25 -24.57
CA TRP A 29 -2.12 -15.26 -23.51
C TRP A 29 -0.73 -15.43 -22.88
N LEU A 30 0.34 -15.41 -23.67
CA LEU A 30 1.73 -15.46 -23.18
C LEU A 30 2.11 -14.18 -22.41
N TYR A 31 1.61 -13.03 -22.83
CA TYR A 31 1.83 -11.76 -22.15
C TYR A 31 1.12 -11.74 -20.79
N ASP A 32 -0.16 -12.11 -20.75
CA ASP A 32 -0.94 -12.21 -19.51
C ASP A 32 -0.36 -13.22 -18.51
N THR A 33 0.11 -14.37 -19.01
CA THR A 33 0.74 -15.40 -18.16
C THR A 33 2.05 -14.91 -17.54
N LYS A 34 2.87 -14.18 -18.31
CA LYS A 34 4.10 -13.57 -17.77
C LYS A 34 3.83 -12.48 -16.73
N ILE A 35 2.76 -11.70 -16.91
CA ILE A 35 2.33 -10.70 -15.94
C ILE A 35 1.85 -11.37 -14.65
N LEU A 36 1.01 -12.40 -14.75
CA LEU A 36 0.53 -13.17 -13.60
C LEU A 36 1.69 -13.81 -12.85
N MET A 37 2.60 -14.53 -13.52
CA MET A 37 3.77 -15.13 -12.88
C MET A 37 4.67 -14.09 -12.18
N ARG A 38 4.86 -12.91 -12.76
CA ARG A 38 5.62 -11.82 -12.11
C ARG A 38 4.92 -11.27 -10.87
N ARG A 39 3.59 -11.12 -10.90
CA ARG A 39 2.81 -10.70 -9.73
C ARG A 39 2.92 -11.72 -8.60
N ASP A 40 2.81 -13.01 -8.90
CA ASP A 40 2.91 -14.09 -7.92
C ASP A 40 4.32 -14.15 -7.32
N PHE A 41 5.37 -13.97 -8.13
CA PHE A 41 6.75 -13.92 -7.67
C PHE A 41 7.00 -12.73 -6.73
N LEU A 42 6.57 -11.52 -7.11
CA LEU A 42 6.68 -10.34 -6.25
C LEU A 42 5.89 -10.49 -4.94
N ALA A 43 4.72 -11.12 -4.99
CA ALA A 43 3.93 -11.42 -3.80
C ALA A 43 4.62 -12.41 -2.86
N SER A 44 5.33 -13.41 -3.42
CA SER A 44 6.12 -14.38 -2.64
C SER A 44 7.32 -13.72 -1.95
N ASP A 45 8.09 -12.90 -2.68
CA ASP A 45 9.25 -12.19 -2.13
C ASP A 45 8.81 -11.17 -1.07
N ASP A 46 7.70 -10.45 -1.29
CA ASP A 46 7.10 -9.54 -0.32
C ASP A 46 6.67 -10.28 0.97
N HIS A 47 6.15 -11.49 0.84
CA HIS A 47 5.81 -12.31 2.00
C HIS A 47 7.04 -12.67 2.84
N VAL A 48 8.17 -12.96 2.20
CA VAL A 48 9.46 -13.21 2.89
C VAL A 48 9.90 -11.98 3.69
N LEU A 49 9.85 -10.78 3.07
CA LEU A 49 10.15 -9.53 3.76
C LEU A 49 9.25 -9.32 4.99
N VAL A 50 7.93 -9.52 4.82
CA VAL A 50 6.96 -9.43 5.92
C VAL A 50 7.31 -10.38 7.06
N GLN A 51 7.69 -11.63 6.77
CA GLN A 51 8.10 -12.60 7.78
C GLN A 51 9.37 -12.19 8.53
N ILE A 52 10.37 -11.63 7.83
CA ILE A 52 11.60 -11.11 8.44
C ILE A 52 11.24 -9.99 9.43
N VAL A 53 10.43 -9.03 9.01
CA VAL A 53 10.02 -7.88 9.84
C VAL A 53 9.16 -8.33 11.04
N ASP A 54 8.20 -9.22 10.82
CA ASP A 54 7.35 -9.73 11.90
C ASP A 54 8.16 -10.57 12.92
N THR A 55 9.20 -11.29 12.47
CA THR A 55 10.14 -12.00 13.35
C THR A 55 10.97 -11.01 14.19
N ALA A 56 11.48 -9.95 13.57
CA ALA A 56 12.21 -8.90 14.28
C ALA A 56 11.30 -8.15 15.27
N LEU A 57 10.03 -7.92 14.92
CA LEU A 57 9.03 -7.33 15.81
C LEU A 57 8.74 -8.26 17.02
N ALA A 58 8.61 -9.54 16.81
CA ALA A 58 8.38 -10.51 17.89
C ALA A 58 9.58 -10.55 18.87
N ASP A 59 10.81 -10.55 18.35
CA ASP A 59 12.03 -10.51 19.16
C ASP A 59 12.11 -9.22 19.99
N VAL A 60 11.91 -8.05 19.37
CA VAL A 60 11.95 -6.78 20.11
C VAL A 60 10.81 -6.67 21.12
N THR A 61 9.65 -7.20 20.82
CA THR A 61 8.52 -7.24 21.77
C THR A 61 8.89 -8.03 23.02
N HIS A 62 9.52 -9.18 22.83
CA HIS A 62 10.02 -10.00 23.96
C HIS A 62 11.09 -9.27 24.79
N ARG A 63 12.06 -8.60 24.13
CA ARG A 63 13.14 -7.85 24.81
C ARG A 63 12.64 -6.60 25.53
N SER A 64 11.64 -5.93 24.97
CA SER A 64 11.09 -4.69 25.52
C SER A 64 10.16 -4.91 26.72
N GLY A 65 9.56 -6.11 26.84
CA GLY A 65 8.66 -6.42 27.93
C GLY A 65 7.52 -5.40 28.07
N GLU A 66 7.34 -4.87 29.28
CA GLU A 66 6.27 -3.90 29.59
C GLU A 66 6.46 -2.50 28.98
N TRP A 67 7.66 -2.16 28.50
CA TRP A 67 7.90 -0.87 27.86
C TRP A 67 7.22 -0.73 26.50
N LEU A 68 7.01 -1.83 25.78
CA LEU A 68 6.31 -1.82 24.51
C LEU A 68 4.81 -2.08 24.72
N VAL A 69 4.02 -1.03 24.78
CA VAL A 69 2.58 -1.09 25.11
C VAL A 69 1.68 -1.36 23.90
N CYS A 70 2.26 -1.59 22.72
CA CYS A 70 1.51 -1.91 21.50
C CYS A 70 0.66 -3.17 21.70
N ARG A 71 -0.65 -3.07 21.39
CA ARG A 71 -1.63 -4.16 21.52
C ARG A 71 -2.81 -3.92 20.58
N PRO A 72 -3.63 -4.93 20.28
CA PRO A 72 -4.88 -4.74 19.54
C PRO A 72 -5.73 -3.64 20.18
N GLY A 73 -6.23 -2.71 19.36
CA GLY A 73 -6.96 -1.52 19.80
C GLY A 73 -6.08 -0.30 20.13
N CYS A 74 -4.75 -0.40 20.07
CA CYS A 74 -3.88 0.77 20.02
C CYS A 74 -3.96 1.41 18.64
N THR A 75 -4.37 2.69 18.58
CA THR A 75 -4.63 3.39 17.30
C THR A 75 -3.63 4.50 17.00
N GLN A 76 -2.58 4.67 17.80
CA GLN A 76 -1.61 5.77 17.62
C GLN A 76 -1.03 5.84 16.22
N CYS A 77 -0.62 4.69 15.65
CA CYS A 77 -0.14 4.61 14.27
C CYS A 77 -1.23 4.69 13.19
N CYS A 78 -2.50 4.82 13.58
CA CYS A 78 -3.64 4.92 12.67
C CYS A 78 -4.20 6.34 12.58
N ILE A 79 -3.61 7.31 13.28
CA ILE A 79 -3.99 8.73 13.25
C ILE A 79 -2.84 9.50 12.61
N GLY A 80 -3.19 10.35 11.66
CA GLY A 80 -2.24 11.06 10.82
C GLY A 80 -1.91 10.30 9.52
N ALA A 81 -1.80 11.05 8.42
CA ALA A 81 -1.32 10.50 7.16
C ALA A 81 0.21 10.32 7.22
N PHE A 82 0.71 9.27 6.60
CA PHE A 82 2.14 9.06 6.38
C PHE A 82 2.40 8.55 4.97
N PRO A 83 3.60 8.81 4.41
CA PRO A 83 3.94 8.34 3.10
C PRO A 83 4.09 6.82 3.09
N ILE A 84 3.57 6.18 2.06
CA ILE A 84 3.80 4.76 1.75
C ILE A 84 4.39 4.62 0.35
N ASN A 85 5.30 3.69 0.16
CA ASN A 85 5.89 3.39 -1.14
C ASN A 85 4.99 2.49 -2.00
N GLN A 86 5.37 2.23 -3.25
CA GLN A 86 4.57 1.43 -4.18
C GLN A 86 4.50 -0.05 -3.80
N LEU A 87 5.47 -0.58 -3.04
CA LEU A 87 5.41 -1.94 -2.50
C LEU A 87 4.33 -2.07 -1.42
N ASP A 88 4.27 -1.11 -0.50
CA ASP A 88 3.21 -1.01 0.51
C ASP A 88 1.83 -0.83 -0.13
N ALA A 89 1.73 0.04 -1.15
CA ALA A 89 0.50 0.25 -1.90
C ALA A 89 0.02 -1.04 -2.59
N MET A 90 0.93 -1.82 -3.18
CA MET A 90 0.62 -3.12 -3.77
C MET A 90 0.11 -4.10 -2.70
N ARG A 91 0.76 -4.17 -1.53
CA ARG A 91 0.37 -5.02 -0.40
C ARG A 91 -1.01 -4.68 0.13
N LEU A 92 -1.31 -3.39 0.32
CA LEU A 92 -2.62 -2.92 0.77
C LEU A 92 -3.74 -3.24 -0.23
N ARG A 93 -3.51 -3.04 -1.53
CA ARG A 93 -4.51 -3.38 -2.58
C ARG A 93 -4.78 -4.87 -2.62
N ARG A 94 -3.76 -5.72 -2.45
CA ARG A 94 -3.92 -7.16 -2.33
C ARG A 94 -4.76 -7.53 -1.12
N GLY A 95 -4.44 -7.00 0.06
CA GLY A 95 -5.20 -7.25 1.29
C GLY A 95 -6.65 -6.77 1.19
N LEU A 96 -6.90 -5.65 0.53
CA LEU A 96 -8.28 -5.18 0.30
C LEU A 96 -9.05 -6.12 -0.62
N ALA A 97 -8.43 -6.65 -1.68
CA ALA A 97 -9.05 -7.64 -2.56
C ALA A 97 -9.34 -8.99 -1.84
N GLU A 98 -8.45 -9.42 -0.95
CA GLU A 98 -8.66 -10.59 -0.09
C GLU A 98 -9.81 -10.34 0.90
N LEU A 99 -9.86 -9.17 1.52
CA LEU A 99 -10.97 -8.78 2.40
C LEU A 99 -12.29 -8.73 1.63
N GLU A 100 -12.30 -8.22 0.40
CA GLU A 100 -13.50 -8.20 -0.45
C GLU A 100 -14.03 -9.60 -0.75
N SER A 101 -13.14 -10.56 -0.98
CA SER A 101 -13.55 -11.95 -1.24
C SER A 101 -14.17 -12.65 -0.03
N THR A 102 -13.78 -12.26 1.18
CA THR A 102 -14.19 -12.89 2.44
C THR A 102 -15.26 -12.11 3.21
N ALA A 103 -15.23 -10.78 3.12
CA ALA A 103 -16.10 -9.86 3.84
C ALA A 103 -16.38 -8.59 3.03
N PRO A 104 -17.16 -8.67 1.92
CA PRO A 104 -17.33 -7.57 0.96
C PRO A 104 -17.89 -6.29 1.58
N ALA A 105 -18.75 -6.38 2.59
CA ALA A 105 -19.29 -5.20 3.28
C ALA A 105 -18.20 -4.44 4.07
N ARG A 106 -17.23 -5.16 4.68
CA ARG A 106 -16.09 -4.55 5.36
C ARG A 106 -15.15 -3.88 4.36
N ALA A 107 -14.86 -4.55 3.25
CA ALA A 107 -14.03 -3.97 2.18
C ALA A 107 -14.66 -2.70 1.60
N GLU A 108 -15.97 -2.67 1.37
CA GLU A 108 -16.66 -1.46 0.93
C GLU A 108 -16.63 -0.36 2.00
N GLY A 109 -16.73 -0.70 3.27
CA GLY A 109 -16.54 0.25 4.37
C GLY A 109 -15.16 0.92 4.35
N VAL A 110 -14.09 0.16 4.08
CA VAL A 110 -12.73 0.68 3.90
C VAL A 110 -12.65 1.63 2.70
N ARG A 111 -13.20 1.22 1.55
CA ARG A 111 -13.23 2.08 0.34
C ARG A 111 -14.03 3.37 0.56
N ALA A 112 -15.16 3.29 1.22
CA ALA A 112 -15.98 4.47 1.53
C ALA A 112 -15.18 5.46 2.39
N ARG A 113 -14.57 5.02 3.48
CA ARG A 113 -13.69 5.86 4.33
C ARG A 113 -12.52 6.45 3.54
N ALA A 114 -11.92 5.68 2.64
CA ALA A 114 -10.83 6.16 1.78
C ALA A 114 -11.29 7.27 0.81
N ARG A 115 -12.45 7.10 0.16
CA ARG A 115 -13.04 8.13 -0.72
C ARG A 115 -13.40 9.41 0.07
N ASP A 116 -13.97 9.25 1.26
CA ASP A 116 -14.31 10.37 2.13
C ASP A 116 -13.06 11.13 2.61
N ALA A 117 -11.98 10.41 2.95
CA ALA A 117 -10.69 11.01 3.29
C ALA A 117 -10.12 11.79 2.10
N ILE A 118 -10.09 11.22 0.90
CA ILE A 118 -9.64 11.92 -0.31
C ILE A 118 -10.47 13.19 -0.56
N ALA A 119 -11.80 13.12 -0.43
CA ALA A 119 -12.66 14.29 -0.64
C ALA A 119 -12.33 15.44 0.34
N ARG A 120 -11.92 15.14 1.57
CA ARG A 120 -11.47 16.14 2.54
C ARG A 120 -10.06 16.66 2.26
N LEU A 121 -9.16 15.80 1.85
CA LEU A 121 -7.72 16.06 1.78
C LEU A 121 -7.23 16.61 0.45
N SER A 122 -7.97 16.39 -0.65
CA SER A 122 -7.50 16.69 -2.02
C SER A 122 -7.10 18.14 -2.24
N ALA A 123 -7.76 19.11 -1.58
CA ALA A 123 -7.49 20.53 -1.77
C ALA A 123 -6.12 20.96 -1.23
N GLU A 124 -5.62 20.28 -0.20
CA GLU A 124 -4.36 20.60 0.50
C GLU A 124 -3.30 19.50 0.28
N PHE A 125 -3.61 18.50 -0.56
CA PHE A 125 -2.72 17.36 -0.78
C PHE A 125 -1.36 17.84 -1.32
N PRO A 126 -0.25 17.48 -0.67
CA PRO A 126 1.10 17.91 -1.08
C PRO A 126 1.65 17.04 -2.21
N GLY A 127 0.92 16.99 -3.32
CA GLY A 127 1.22 16.18 -4.50
C GLY A 127 0.15 16.35 -5.58
N ASP A 128 0.08 15.40 -6.50
CA ASP A 128 -0.95 15.37 -7.53
C ASP A 128 -2.22 14.63 -7.01
N PRO A 129 -3.33 15.32 -6.75
CA PRO A 129 -4.55 14.70 -6.21
C PRO A 129 -5.27 13.78 -7.22
N VAL A 130 -4.86 13.77 -8.50
CA VAL A 130 -5.42 12.87 -9.51
C VAL A 130 -4.74 11.51 -9.47
N SER A 131 -3.42 11.48 -9.44
CA SER A 131 -2.65 10.23 -9.31
C SER A 131 -2.50 9.76 -7.85
N GLY A 132 -2.65 10.65 -6.89
CA GLY A 132 -2.39 10.41 -5.47
C GLY A 132 -0.91 10.29 -5.13
N LEU A 133 -0.01 10.71 -6.04
CA LEU A 133 1.42 10.72 -5.79
C LEU A 133 1.85 12.00 -5.08
N LEU A 134 2.68 11.84 -4.05
CA LEU A 134 3.28 12.94 -3.31
C LEU A 134 4.37 13.61 -4.15
N ASP A 135 4.51 14.93 -4.00
CA ASP A 135 5.64 15.67 -4.53
C ASP A 135 6.94 15.26 -3.81
N GLU A 136 8.07 15.43 -4.47
CA GLU A 136 9.39 15.11 -3.92
C GLU A 136 10.15 16.40 -3.53
N GLY A 137 11.14 16.23 -2.64
CA GLY A 137 12.06 17.29 -2.20
C GLY A 137 11.68 17.98 -0.89
N ASP A 138 12.56 18.83 -0.39
CA ASP A 138 12.50 19.42 0.97
C ASP A 138 11.23 20.26 1.19
N GLU A 139 10.75 20.99 0.18
CA GLU A 139 9.54 21.79 0.27
C GLU A 139 8.29 20.90 0.39
N ALA A 140 8.24 19.84 -0.39
CA ALA A 140 7.16 18.87 -0.33
C ALA A 140 7.14 18.15 1.03
N SER A 141 8.31 17.78 1.55
CA SER A 141 8.44 17.17 2.88
C SER A 141 7.95 18.10 3.99
N ARG A 142 8.27 19.40 3.91
CA ARG A 142 7.75 20.40 4.88
C ARG A 142 6.24 20.55 4.79
N ARG A 143 5.66 20.62 3.58
CA ARG A 143 4.22 20.67 3.40
C ARG A 143 3.54 19.41 3.95
N PHE A 144 4.17 18.26 3.75
CA PHE A 144 3.64 16.99 4.24
C PHE A 144 3.68 16.89 5.76
N SER A 145 4.66 17.48 6.45
CA SER A 145 4.77 17.44 7.92
C SER A 145 3.57 18.07 8.65
N ASP A 146 2.91 19.03 8.01
CA ASP A 146 1.72 19.70 8.55
C ASP A 146 0.40 19.14 7.97
N PHE A 147 0.49 18.16 7.04
CA PHE A 147 -0.65 17.64 6.31
C PHE A 147 -1.31 16.48 7.05
N ALA A 148 -2.63 16.57 7.23
CA ALA A 148 -3.51 15.48 7.67
C ALA A 148 -3.10 14.77 8.96
N ASN A 149 -2.51 15.49 9.93
CA ASN A 149 -1.99 14.92 11.19
C ASN A 149 -3.08 14.32 12.10
N ASP A 150 -4.33 14.75 11.95
CA ASP A 150 -5.48 14.25 12.72
C ASP A 150 -6.38 13.31 11.89
N GLU A 151 -6.02 13.00 10.65
CA GLU A 151 -6.85 12.18 9.77
C GLU A 151 -6.75 10.69 10.15
N PRO A 152 -7.85 10.01 10.48
CA PRO A 152 -7.83 8.58 10.76
C PRO A 152 -7.56 7.76 9.50
N CYS A 153 -6.75 6.73 9.64
CA CYS A 153 -6.45 5.79 8.56
C CYS A 153 -7.75 5.12 8.04
N PRO A 154 -8.02 5.08 6.74
CA PRO A 154 -9.21 4.42 6.19
C PRO A 154 -9.33 2.93 6.50
N ALA A 155 -8.21 2.25 6.77
CA ALA A 155 -8.21 0.85 7.17
C ALA A 155 -8.57 0.64 8.65
N LEU A 156 -8.65 1.72 9.46
CA LEU A 156 -9.10 1.63 10.85
C LEU A 156 -10.61 1.41 10.91
N ASP A 157 -11.03 0.36 11.60
CA ASP A 157 -12.44 0.17 11.95
C ASP A 157 -12.79 1.05 13.15
N PRO A 158 -13.65 2.07 13.00
CA PRO A 158 -13.98 2.99 14.06
C PRO A 158 -14.76 2.36 15.22
N ALA A 159 -15.40 1.20 15.00
CA ALA A 159 -16.18 0.52 16.02
C ALA A 159 -15.30 -0.32 16.97
N THR A 160 -14.22 -0.90 16.46
CA THR A 160 -13.36 -1.80 17.24
C THR A 160 -12.00 -1.23 17.55
N GLY A 161 -11.55 -0.18 16.84
CA GLY A 161 -10.18 0.32 16.91
C GLY A 161 -9.14 -0.59 16.28
N ASN A 162 -9.55 -1.61 15.50
CA ASN A 162 -8.65 -2.53 14.84
C ASN A 162 -8.42 -2.17 13.37
N CYS A 163 -7.26 -2.52 12.85
CA CYS A 163 -6.97 -2.40 11.43
C CYS A 163 -7.66 -3.51 10.63
N GLU A 164 -8.51 -3.14 9.66
CA GLU A 164 -9.19 -4.08 8.75
C GLU A 164 -8.22 -4.83 7.83
N LEU A 165 -7.03 -4.25 7.60
CA LEU A 165 -5.97 -4.78 6.73
C LEU A 165 -4.70 -5.09 7.52
N TYR A 166 -4.84 -5.58 8.77
CA TYR A 166 -3.70 -5.75 9.69
C TYR A 166 -2.56 -6.59 9.09
N GLU A 167 -2.87 -7.69 8.42
CA GLU A 167 -1.86 -8.57 7.81
C GLU A 167 -1.19 -7.93 6.58
N SER A 168 -1.87 -6.98 5.95
CA SER A 168 -1.39 -6.27 4.75
C SER A 168 -0.95 -4.84 5.03
N ARG A 169 -0.73 -4.49 6.31
CA ARG A 169 -0.33 -3.15 6.72
C ARG A 169 1.04 -2.76 6.14
N PRO A 170 1.27 -1.48 5.84
CA PRO A 170 2.56 -0.93 5.41
C PRO A 170 3.72 -1.25 6.35
N MET A 171 4.94 -1.21 5.85
CA MET A 171 6.15 -1.41 6.68
C MET A 171 6.22 -0.40 7.82
N THR A 172 5.91 0.86 7.57
CA THR A 172 5.83 1.89 8.62
C THR A 172 4.92 1.46 9.78
N CYS A 173 3.73 0.88 9.48
CA CYS A 173 2.84 0.37 10.52
C CYS A 173 3.39 -0.86 11.26
N ARG A 174 4.21 -1.68 10.59
CA ARG A 174 4.80 -2.89 11.20
C ARG A 174 5.93 -2.56 12.17
N VAL A 175 6.67 -1.51 11.86
CA VAL A 175 7.82 -1.08 12.67
C VAL A 175 7.48 0.03 13.65
N PHE A 176 6.26 0.55 13.64
CA PHE A 176 5.83 1.59 14.56
C PHE A 176 5.64 1.02 15.98
N GLY A 177 6.26 1.64 16.95
CA GLY A 177 6.21 1.22 18.36
C GLY A 177 7.59 1.00 18.96
N PRO A 178 8.32 -0.04 18.55
CA PRO A 178 9.67 -0.29 19.04
C PRO A 178 10.69 0.76 18.59
N PRO A 179 11.86 0.85 19.23
CA PRO A 179 12.94 1.71 18.80
C PRO A 179 13.47 1.27 17.44
N VAL A 180 13.40 2.15 16.43
CA VAL A 180 13.95 1.93 15.09
C VAL A 180 14.86 3.09 14.73
N ARG A 181 16.00 2.79 14.11
CA ARG A 181 16.97 3.79 13.69
C ARG A 181 16.62 4.34 12.31
N SER A 182 16.59 5.67 12.22
CA SER A 182 16.50 6.45 10.98
C SER A 182 17.72 7.36 10.85
N GLU A 183 17.77 8.18 9.80
CA GLU A 183 18.78 9.23 9.62
C GLU A 183 18.74 10.26 10.76
N ASP A 184 17.57 10.55 11.33
CA ASP A 184 17.36 11.48 12.43
C ASP A 184 17.74 10.91 13.81
N GLY A 185 18.07 9.63 13.88
CA GLY A 185 18.41 8.94 15.12
C GLY A 185 17.53 7.74 15.46
N LEU A 186 17.50 7.37 16.73
CA LEU A 186 16.70 6.27 17.24
C LEU A 186 15.32 6.79 17.65
N GLY A 187 14.30 6.52 16.84
CA GLY A 187 12.91 6.87 17.11
C GLY A 187 12.17 5.76 17.85
N VAL A 188 11.21 6.13 18.70
CA VAL A 188 10.31 5.23 19.41
C VAL A 188 8.93 5.88 19.53
N CYS A 189 7.87 5.07 19.55
CA CYS A 189 6.53 5.59 19.77
C CYS A 189 6.41 6.29 21.12
N GLU A 190 5.80 7.47 21.14
CA GLU A 190 5.62 8.28 22.36
C GLU A 190 4.86 7.59 23.48
N LEU A 191 4.05 6.56 23.19
CA LEU A 191 3.34 5.76 24.19
C LEU A 191 4.20 4.65 24.80
N CYS A 192 5.38 4.40 24.23
CA CYS A 192 6.24 3.31 24.63
C CYS A 192 7.47 3.82 25.39
N PHE A 193 8.10 2.93 26.16
CA PHE A 193 9.37 3.18 26.85
C PHE A 193 9.35 4.32 27.88
N HIS A 194 8.19 4.63 28.45
CA HIS A 194 8.12 5.61 29.53
C HIS A 194 8.93 5.18 30.74
N GLY A 195 9.87 6.04 31.14
CA GLY A 195 10.77 5.80 32.26
C GLY A 195 11.98 4.93 31.97
N ALA A 196 12.11 4.41 30.74
CA ALA A 196 13.33 3.74 30.30
C ALA A 196 14.45 4.74 30.04
N THR A 197 15.69 4.33 30.30
CA THR A 197 16.89 5.10 29.95
C THR A 197 17.24 4.96 28.48
N ASP A 198 18.00 5.88 27.89
CA ASP A 198 18.47 5.80 26.51
C ASP A 198 19.22 4.48 26.23
N LYS A 199 19.94 3.96 27.23
CA LYS A 199 20.65 2.69 27.11
C LYS A 199 19.67 1.51 27.00
N GLU A 200 18.59 1.52 27.75
CA GLU A 200 17.55 0.48 27.73
C GLU A 200 16.77 0.56 26.43
N ILE A 201 16.44 1.75 25.95
CA ILE A 201 15.81 1.98 24.64
C ILE A 201 16.72 1.43 23.53
N ALA A 202 18.01 1.80 23.54
CA ALA A 202 18.98 1.33 22.54
C ALA A 202 19.20 -0.20 22.57
N ALA A 203 19.10 -0.83 23.76
CA ALA A 203 19.17 -2.28 23.88
C ALA A 203 17.98 -3.01 23.22
N CYS A 204 16.89 -2.33 23.03
CA CYS A 204 15.69 -2.83 22.37
C CYS A 204 15.60 -2.41 20.87
N GLU A 205 16.65 -1.83 20.29
CA GLU A 205 16.64 -1.42 18.88
C GLU A 205 16.23 -2.57 17.97
N MET A 206 15.23 -2.35 17.14
CA MET A 206 14.75 -3.26 16.10
C MET A 206 15.49 -3.01 14.79
N LYS A 207 15.93 -4.08 14.14
CA LYS A 207 16.48 -4.04 12.77
C LYS A 207 15.53 -4.79 11.85
N PRO A 208 14.57 -4.09 11.23
CA PRO A 208 13.48 -4.74 10.51
C PRO A 208 13.92 -5.41 9.21
N ASP A 209 14.87 -4.84 8.50
CA ASP A 209 15.34 -5.31 7.18
C ASP A 209 16.86 -5.13 7.06
N PRO A 210 17.67 -6.00 7.68
CA PRO A 210 19.12 -5.84 7.71
C PRO A 210 19.80 -6.00 6.34
N ASP A 211 19.14 -6.64 5.38
CA ASP A 211 19.67 -6.95 4.04
C ASP A 211 19.10 -6.01 2.94
N ASP A 212 18.33 -4.97 3.32
CA ASP A 212 17.71 -3.99 2.41
C ASP A 212 16.86 -4.64 1.30
N LEU A 213 16.11 -5.67 1.68
CA LEU A 213 15.23 -6.40 0.77
C LEU A 213 14.06 -5.52 0.29
N GLU A 214 13.56 -4.62 1.15
CA GLU A 214 12.48 -3.69 0.81
C GLU A 214 12.85 -2.84 -0.39
N SER A 215 14.02 -2.19 -0.39
CA SER A 215 14.48 -1.37 -1.52
C SER A 215 14.58 -2.19 -2.81
N THR A 216 15.13 -3.40 -2.72
CA THR A 216 15.23 -4.33 -3.86
C THR A 216 13.85 -4.68 -4.44
N LEU A 217 12.85 -4.92 -3.58
CA LEU A 217 11.49 -5.25 -4.00
C LEU A 217 10.76 -4.03 -4.55
N LEU A 218 10.95 -2.86 -3.94
CA LEU A 218 10.38 -1.60 -4.41
C LEU A 218 10.81 -1.30 -5.85
N GLU A 219 12.10 -1.39 -6.16
CA GLU A 219 12.59 -1.22 -7.53
C GLU A 219 11.92 -2.18 -8.54
N LYS A 220 11.72 -3.44 -8.15
CA LYS A 220 11.02 -4.43 -8.99
C LYS A 220 9.55 -4.04 -9.20
N VAL A 221 8.86 -3.59 -8.15
CA VAL A 221 7.45 -3.15 -8.22
C VAL A 221 7.32 -1.92 -9.10
N GLU A 222 8.12 -0.89 -8.89
CA GLU A 222 8.11 0.34 -9.69
C GLU A 222 8.39 0.06 -11.17
N LYS A 223 9.36 -0.79 -11.46
CA LYS A 223 9.66 -1.23 -12.84
C LYS A 223 8.50 -2.02 -13.46
N PHE A 224 7.79 -2.80 -12.66
CA PHE A 224 6.66 -3.61 -13.12
C PHE A 224 5.41 -2.76 -13.37
N THR A 225 5.09 -1.84 -12.45
CA THR A 225 3.89 -1.00 -12.50
C THR A 225 4.07 0.24 -13.38
N GLY A 226 5.30 0.70 -13.57
CA GLY A 226 5.63 1.99 -14.19
C GLY A 226 5.34 3.19 -13.30
N THR A 227 4.94 2.98 -12.04
CA THR A 227 4.62 4.03 -11.07
C THR A 227 5.73 4.13 -10.04
N ARG A 228 6.22 5.35 -9.81
CA ARG A 228 7.26 5.67 -8.82
C ARG A 228 6.77 6.71 -7.84
N GLY A 229 7.46 6.81 -6.72
CA GLY A 229 7.18 7.78 -5.67
C GLY A 229 6.19 7.27 -4.62
N ASN A 230 5.98 8.10 -3.62
CA ASN A 230 5.13 7.78 -2.48
C ASN A 230 3.68 8.22 -2.69
N THR A 231 2.79 7.59 -1.96
CA THR A 231 1.37 7.94 -1.85
C THR A 231 0.94 7.88 -0.38
N ILE A 232 -0.34 8.05 -0.09
CA ILE A 232 -0.92 7.78 1.24
C ILE A 232 -1.97 6.66 1.17
N VAL A 233 -2.26 6.04 2.30
CA VAL A 233 -3.19 4.92 2.41
C VAL A 233 -4.56 5.22 1.79
N ALA A 234 -5.06 6.45 1.92
CA ALA A 234 -6.36 6.86 1.38
C ALA A 234 -6.42 6.71 -0.15
N PHE A 235 -5.44 7.25 -0.88
CA PHE A 235 -5.40 7.12 -2.35
C PHE A 235 -5.20 5.68 -2.80
N CYS A 236 -4.46 4.88 -2.02
CA CYS A 236 -4.25 3.46 -2.32
C CYS A 236 -5.53 2.63 -2.23
N LEU A 237 -6.44 2.92 -1.30
CA LEU A 237 -7.61 2.11 -0.96
C LEU A 237 -8.94 2.60 -1.56
N ALA A 238 -8.97 3.76 -2.20
CA ALA A 238 -10.19 4.34 -2.77
C ALA A 238 -10.61 3.71 -4.11
N SER A 239 -9.69 3.01 -4.78
CA SER A 239 -9.86 2.41 -6.12
C SER A 239 -10.53 1.03 -6.06
#